data_31474d4d4be1d8bc9449e13188d2f19b
#
_entry.id   31474d4d4be1d8bc9449e13188d2f19b
#
_cell.length_a   1.000
_cell.length_b   1.000
_cell.length_c   1.000
_cell.angle_alpha   90.00
_cell.angle_beta   90.00
_cell.angle_gamma   90.00
#
_symmetry.space_group_name_H-M   'P 1'
#
loop_
_entity.id
_entity.type
_entity.pdbx_description
1 polymer ?
#
loop_
_entity_poly.entity_id
_entity_poly.type
_entity_poly.pdbx_seq_one_letter_code
_entity_poly.pdbx_strand_id
1 'polypeptide(L)'
;MNSPHGIIIDERGKTPMVCVADRSNNRLQYFTLDGKHSHFVGNTNLPCHFSIRKGTMLIPDLAARVTLFDERNHLIAHLGEGPENWRALRVKTRDNFTPGKFVSPHGGIIDHKGDIYIVEWVEVGRVTKLRKLA
;
A
#
# COMPACT_ATOMS: atom_id res chain seq x y z
N MET A 1 16.42 6.23 -6.06
CA MET A 1 15.56 5.35 -5.21
C MET A 1 16.26 5.03 -3.90
N ASN A 2 15.48 4.87 -2.85
CA ASN A 2 15.98 4.45 -1.54
C ASN A 2 15.12 3.29 -1.03
N SER A 3 15.74 2.12 -0.84
CA SER A 3 15.04 0.86 -0.48
C SER A 3 13.84 0.57 -1.39
N PRO A 4 14.00 0.47 -2.72
CA PRO A 4 12.90 0.12 -3.60
C PRO A 4 12.33 -1.23 -3.17
N HIS A 5 11.00 -1.36 -3.18
CA HIS A 5 10.34 -2.54 -2.64
C HIS A 5 9.43 -3.22 -3.65
N GLY A 6 8.16 -2.84 -3.73
CA GLY A 6 7.22 -3.39 -4.70
C GLY A 6 7.40 -2.80 -6.10
N ILE A 7 7.04 -3.59 -7.11
CA ILE A 7 7.02 -3.18 -8.51
C ILE A 7 5.79 -3.77 -9.20
N ILE A 8 5.18 -3.01 -10.10
CA ILE A 8 4.04 -3.45 -10.90
C ILE A 8 4.06 -2.77 -12.27
N ILE A 9 3.47 -3.42 -13.27
CA ILE A 9 3.06 -2.73 -14.49
C ILE A 9 1.68 -2.14 -14.25
N ASP A 10 1.60 -0.82 -14.29
CA ASP A 10 0.35 -0.08 -14.13
C ASP A 10 -0.28 0.14 -15.51
N GLU A 11 -1.38 -0.54 -15.75
CA GLU A 11 -2.15 -0.50 -17.01
C GLU A 11 -3.45 0.32 -16.88
N ARG A 12 -3.64 1.07 -15.78
CA ARG A 12 -4.85 1.89 -15.58
C ARG A 12 -4.95 3.07 -16.53
N GLY A 13 -3.82 3.59 -17.00
CA GLY A 13 -3.74 4.66 -17.96
C GLY A 13 -3.78 4.18 -19.42
N LYS A 14 -3.70 5.13 -20.37
CA LYS A 14 -3.67 4.80 -21.80
C LYS A 14 -2.41 4.05 -22.22
N THR A 15 -1.30 4.29 -21.54
CA THR A 15 0.00 3.67 -21.80
C THR A 15 0.46 2.93 -20.55
N PRO A 16 0.80 1.63 -20.67
CA PRO A 16 1.36 0.90 -19.54
C PRO A 16 2.67 1.52 -19.06
N MET A 17 2.85 1.56 -17.74
CA MET A 17 4.05 2.10 -17.10
C MET A 17 4.56 1.19 -16.00
N VAL A 18 5.85 1.22 -15.75
CA VAL A 18 6.44 0.58 -14.56
C VAL A 18 6.24 1.51 -13.37
N CYS A 19 5.61 1.00 -12.32
CA CYS A 19 5.46 1.71 -11.04
C CYS A 19 6.28 1.00 -9.97
N VAL A 20 7.13 1.75 -9.28
CA VAL A 20 8.02 1.25 -8.22
C VAL A 20 7.71 1.95 -6.90
N ALA A 21 7.58 1.17 -5.83
CA ALA A 21 7.52 1.69 -4.47
C ALA A 21 8.93 2.12 -4.03
N ASP A 22 9.21 3.41 -4.11
CA ASP A 22 10.45 4.02 -3.61
C ASP A 22 10.31 4.27 -2.09
N ARG A 23 10.38 3.14 -1.36
CA ARG A 23 9.85 3.01 0.00
C ARG A 23 10.39 4.03 0.98
N SER A 24 11.70 4.13 1.11
CA SER A 24 12.31 5.03 2.12
C SER A 24 12.27 6.50 1.72
N ASN A 25 11.82 6.80 0.50
CA ASN A 25 11.52 8.16 0.05
C ASN A 25 10.02 8.48 0.11
N ASN A 26 9.18 7.58 0.67
CA ASN A 26 7.73 7.79 0.85
C ASN A 26 7.00 8.19 -0.42
N ARG A 27 7.35 7.56 -1.55
CA ARG A 27 6.78 7.91 -2.85
C ARG A 27 6.76 6.72 -3.79
N LEU A 28 6.00 6.87 -4.88
CA LEU A 28 6.09 6.01 -6.04
C LEU A 28 6.92 6.69 -7.13
N GLN A 29 7.64 5.89 -7.92
CA GLN A 29 8.30 6.34 -9.14
C GLN A 29 7.70 5.63 -10.34
N TYR A 30 7.40 6.39 -11.38
CA TYR A 30 6.91 5.89 -12.64
C TYR A 30 7.98 5.96 -13.71
N PHE A 31 8.06 4.90 -14.51
CA PHE A 31 8.96 4.78 -15.65
C PHE A 31 8.19 4.27 -16.85
N THR A 32 8.63 4.66 -18.04
CA THR A 32 8.21 4.02 -19.28
C THR A 32 8.72 2.58 -19.35
N LEU A 33 8.15 1.74 -20.22
CA LEU A 33 8.59 0.34 -20.36
C LEU A 33 10.03 0.19 -20.86
N ASP A 34 10.59 1.21 -21.51
CA ASP A 34 12.00 1.28 -21.91
C ASP A 34 12.93 1.85 -20.81
N GLY A 35 12.40 2.08 -19.62
CA GLY A 35 13.17 2.43 -18.41
C GLY A 35 13.44 3.92 -18.20
N LYS A 36 12.84 4.81 -18.98
CA LYS A 36 12.98 6.26 -18.75
C LYS A 36 12.09 6.71 -17.59
N HIS A 37 12.66 7.46 -16.66
CA HIS A 37 11.89 8.08 -15.58
C HIS A 37 10.84 9.04 -16.12
N SER A 38 9.65 8.98 -15.57
CA SER A 38 8.52 9.84 -15.94
C SER A 38 8.19 10.84 -14.83
N HIS A 39 7.68 10.35 -13.69
CA HIS A 39 7.21 11.23 -12.61
C HIS A 39 7.19 10.51 -11.26
N PHE A 40 6.94 11.30 -10.21
CA PHE A 40 6.72 10.80 -8.85
C PHE A 40 5.27 10.95 -8.44
N VAL A 41 4.81 10.06 -7.55
CA VAL A 41 3.52 10.17 -6.87
C VAL A 41 3.76 10.10 -5.37
N GLY A 42 3.23 11.09 -4.63
CA GLY A 42 3.33 11.19 -3.17
C GLY A 42 2.18 10.49 -2.44
N ASN A 43 1.84 11.02 -1.25
CA ASN A 43 0.75 10.51 -0.39
C ASN A 43 0.91 9.06 0.09
N THR A 44 2.12 8.50 0.04
CA THR A 44 2.46 7.19 0.61
C THR A 44 3.39 7.36 1.81
N ASN A 45 3.46 6.34 2.66
CA ASN A 45 4.35 6.35 3.82
C ASN A 45 5.00 4.98 4.01
N LEU A 46 6.21 4.81 3.51
CA LEU A 46 6.92 3.55 3.38
C LEU A 46 6.13 2.51 2.55
N PRO A 47 5.77 2.80 1.29
CA PRO A 47 4.98 1.90 0.45
C PRO A 47 5.71 0.58 0.20
N CYS A 48 4.98 -0.55 0.25
CA CYS A 48 5.58 -1.88 0.14
C CYS A 48 5.15 -2.67 -1.09
N HIS A 49 3.87 -2.66 -1.41
CA HIS A 49 3.29 -3.56 -2.40
C HIS A 49 2.20 -2.86 -3.21
N PHE A 50 1.71 -3.52 -4.26
CA PHE A 50 0.64 -3.01 -5.10
C PHE A 50 -0.40 -4.09 -5.38
N SER A 51 -1.66 -3.67 -5.42
CA SER A 51 -2.75 -4.45 -6.01
C SER A 51 -3.66 -3.50 -6.77
N ILE A 52 -4.04 -3.86 -7.98
CA ILE A 52 -4.92 -3.05 -8.83
C ILE A 52 -6.19 -3.84 -9.12
N ARG A 53 -7.33 -3.20 -8.93
CA ARG A 53 -8.62 -3.75 -9.34
C ARG A 53 -9.60 -2.66 -9.71
N LYS A 54 -10.22 -2.79 -10.89
CA LYS A 54 -11.23 -1.86 -11.42
C LYS A 54 -10.82 -0.38 -11.28
N GLY A 55 -9.59 -0.08 -11.69
CA GLY A 55 -9.06 1.29 -11.64
C GLY A 55 -8.51 1.73 -10.28
N THR A 56 -8.83 1.05 -9.19
CA THR A 56 -8.30 1.35 -7.85
C THR A 56 -6.96 0.65 -7.63
N MET A 57 -5.95 1.39 -7.21
CA MET A 57 -4.68 0.87 -6.72
C MET A 57 -4.66 0.89 -5.21
N LEU A 58 -4.34 -0.26 -4.63
CA LEU A 58 -4.14 -0.46 -3.19
C LEU A 58 -2.64 -0.54 -2.92
N ILE A 59 -2.19 0.21 -1.92
CA ILE A 59 -0.80 0.27 -1.48
C ILE A 59 -0.75 0.08 0.02
N PRO A 60 -0.25 -1.07 0.52
CA PRO A 60 0.11 -1.20 1.92
C PRO A 60 1.30 -0.29 2.23
N ASP A 61 1.10 0.67 3.12
CA ASP A 61 2.15 1.51 3.67
C ASP A 61 2.66 0.89 4.98
N LEU A 62 3.95 0.57 5.04
CA LEU A 62 4.56 -0.05 6.22
C LEU A 62 4.35 0.77 7.49
N ALA A 63 4.24 2.08 7.35
CA ALA A 63 3.95 3.02 8.42
C ALA A 63 2.45 3.04 8.76
N ALA A 64 1.93 1.87 9.12
CA ALA A 64 0.66 1.65 9.80
C ALA A 64 -0.60 2.13 9.08
N ARG A 65 -0.66 2.10 7.74
CA ARG A 65 -1.88 2.43 7.00
C ARG A 65 -1.95 1.75 5.64
N VAL A 66 -3.07 1.83 5.00
CA VAL A 66 -3.27 1.42 3.61
C VAL A 66 -3.72 2.62 2.80
N THR A 67 -3.06 2.87 1.68
CA THR A 67 -3.39 3.96 0.75
C THR A 67 -4.15 3.43 -0.45
N LEU A 68 -5.21 4.14 -0.85
CA LEU A 68 -5.97 3.87 -2.06
C LEU A 68 -5.86 5.05 -3.02
N PHE A 69 -5.52 4.76 -4.28
CA PHE A 69 -5.51 5.73 -5.38
C PHE A 69 -6.53 5.37 -6.46
N ASP A 70 -7.09 6.38 -7.11
CA ASP A 70 -7.88 6.23 -8.33
C ASP A 70 -6.98 5.97 -9.56
N GLU A 71 -7.59 5.85 -10.74
CA GLU A 71 -6.90 5.58 -12.00
C GLU A 71 -5.92 6.69 -12.44
N ARG A 72 -6.02 7.88 -11.84
CA ARG A 72 -5.14 9.04 -12.10
C ARG A 72 -4.16 9.29 -10.96
N ASN A 73 -4.05 8.35 -10.01
CA ASN A 73 -3.25 8.50 -8.80
C ASN A 73 -3.70 9.65 -7.88
N HIS A 74 -4.97 10.05 -7.94
CA HIS A 74 -5.53 10.90 -6.91
C HIS A 74 -5.84 10.06 -5.68
N LEU A 75 -5.56 10.61 -4.51
CA LEU A 75 -5.83 9.93 -3.24
C LEU A 75 -7.33 9.75 -3.04
N ILE A 76 -7.77 8.49 -2.91
CA ILE A 76 -9.14 8.17 -2.51
C ILE A 76 -9.23 8.21 -0.98
N ALA A 77 -8.36 7.45 -0.29
CA ALA A 77 -8.37 7.36 1.17
C ALA A 77 -7.08 6.78 1.73
N HIS A 78 -6.81 7.10 2.99
CA HIS A 78 -5.98 6.31 3.88
C HIS A 78 -6.87 5.51 4.82
N LEU A 79 -6.64 4.19 4.92
CA LEU A 79 -7.46 3.28 5.72
C LEU A 79 -6.67 2.78 6.93
N GLY A 80 -7.37 2.67 8.07
CA GLY A 80 -6.89 2.00 9.25
C GLY A 80 -5.61 2.58 9.84
N GLU A 81 -5.39 3.89 9.70
CA GLU A 81 -4.19 4.58 10.19
C GLU A 81 -3.94 4.27 11.67
N GLY A 82 -2.79 3.66 11.92
CA GLY A 82 -2.36 3.19 13.24
C GLY A 82 -1.57 4.23 14.01
N PRO A 83 -1.06 3.86 15.18
CA PRO A 83 -0.37 4.78 16.07
C PRO A 83 1.06 5.11 15.58
N GLU A 84 1.61 6.23 16.03
CA GLU A 84 2.96 6.66 15.70
C GLU A 84 4.04 5.66 16.16
N ASN A 85 3.80 4.96 17.27
CA ASN A 85 4.71 3.94 17.81
C ASN A 85 4.57 2.56 17.14
N TRP A 86 4.05 2.50 15.93
CA TRP A 86 3.80 1.24 15.19
C TRP A 86 5.03 0.32 15.12
N ARG A 87 6.24 0.88 15.02
CA ARG A 87 7.48 0.08 15.01
C ARG A 87 7.66 -0.76 16.27
N ALA A 88 7.37 -0.19 17.43
CA ALA A 88 7.44 -0.89 18.70
C ALA A 88 6.36 -1.97 18.83
N LEU A 89 5.21 -1.79 18.18
CA LEU A 89 4.13 -2.77 18.19
C LEU A 89 4.42 -4.02 17.35
N ARG A 90 5.34 -3.96 16.41
CA ARG A 90 5.66 -5.10 15.52
C ARG A 90 6.11 -6.35 16.28
N VAL A 91 6.73 -6.19 17.44
CA VAL A 91 7.24 -7.26 18.30
C VAL A 91 6.31 -7.55 19.49
N LYS A 92 5.12 -6.98 19.50
CA LYS A 92 4.13 -7.18 20.58
C LYS A 92 3.11 -8.26 20.21
N THR A 93 2.37 -8.71 21.23
CA THR A 93 1.27 -9.64 21.05
C THR A 93 0.01 -8.95 20.55
N ARG A 94 -0.95 -9.72 20.07
CA ARG A 94 -2.21 -9.21 19.50
C ARG A 94 -3.02 -8.33 20.44
N ASP A 95 -2.89 -8.54 21.75
CA ASP A 95 -3.58 -7.75 22.77
C ASP A 95 -3.18 -6.27 22.76
N ASN A 96 -2.04 -5.95 22.14
CA ASN A 96 -1.56 -4.58 21.97
C ASN A 96 -2.08 -3.91 20.69
N PHE A 97 -2.80 -4.65 19.86
CA PHE A 97 -3.29 -4.15 18.57
C PHE A 97 -4.72 -3.64 18.68
N THR A 98 -4.96 -2.43 18.20
CA THR A 98 -6.31 -1.86 18.17
C THR A 98 -7.08 -2.42 16.96
N PRO A 99 -8.28 -2.99 17.13
CA PRO A 99 -9.12 -3.41 16.02
C PRO A 99 -9.35 -2.28 15.00
N GLY A 100 -9.26 -2.60 13.71
CA GLY A 100 -9.42 -1.63 12.63
C GLY A 100 -8.23 -0.71 12.40
N LYS A 101 -7.16 -0.82 13.22
CA LYS A 101 -5.91 -0.07 13.06
C LYS A 101 -4.79 -1.00 12.62
N PHE A 102 -3.98 -0.55 11.67
CA PHE A 102 -2.81 -1.28 11.21
C PHE A 102 -1.58 -1.00 12.08
N VAL A 103 -0.66 -1.94 12.04
CA VAL A 103 0.66 -1.82 12.66
C VAL A 103 1.73 -1.73 11.58
N SER A 104 1.80 -2.70 10.69
CA SER A 104 2.85 -2.73 9.66
C SER A 104 2.37 -3.47 8.40
N PRO A 105 1.42 -2.87 7.65
CA PRO A 105 0.94 -3.45 6.40
C PRO A 105 2.09 -3.67 5.42
N HIS A 106 2.15 -4.86 4.82
CA HIS A 106 3.24 -5.21 3.92
C HIS A 106 2.78 -5.73 2.57
N GLY A 107 1.70 -6.49 2.53
CA GLY A 107 1.08 -6.98 1.32
C GLY A 107 -0.44 -6.84 1.38
N GLY A 108 -1.09 -6.76 0.23
CA GLY A 108 -2.54 -6.64 0.18
C GLY A 108 -3.13 -6.91 -1.18
N ILE A 109 -4.39 -7.30 -1.20
CA ILE A 109 -5.16 -7.55 -2.41
C ILE A 109 -6.59 -7.01 -2.26
N ILE A 110 -7.21 -6.73 -3.41
CA ILE A 110 -8.63 -6.41 -3.52
C ILE A 110 -9.32 -7.57 -4.22
N ASP A 111 -10.37 -8.14 -3.61
CA ASP A 111 -11.11 -9.24 -4.22
C ASP A 111 -12.16 -8.78 -5.24
N HIS A 112 -12.88 -9.74 -5.84
CA HIS A 112 -13.89 -9.46 -6.86
C HIS A 112 -15.09 -8.65 -6.36
N LYS A 113 -15.34 -8.62 -5.04
CA LYS A 113 -16.38 -7.82 -4.39
C LYS A 113 -15.90 -6.44 -3.98
N GLY A 114 -14.58 -6.21 -4.02
CA GLY A 114 -13.95 -4.97 -3.55
C GLY A 114 -13.54 -5.01 -2.08
N ASP A 115 -13.64 -6.19 -1.43
CA ASP A 115 -13.09 -6.36 -0.09
C ASP A 115 -11.56 -6.37 -0.17
N ILE A 116 -10.92 -5.83 0.85
CA ILE A 116 -9.47 -5.68 0.93
C ILE A 116 -8.93 -6.66 1.98
N TYR A 117 -7.87 -7.37 1.62
CA TYR A 117 -7.16 -8.26 2.53
C TYR A 117 -5.73 -7.76 2.67
N ILE A 118 -5.29 -7.55 3.89
CA ILE A 118 -3.95 -7.03 4.22
C ILE A 118 -3.21 -8.03 5.09
N VAL A 119 -1.98 -8.35 4.72
CA VAL A 119 -1.04 -9.07 5.57
C VAL A 119 -0.06 -8.08 6.19
N GLU A 120 0.24 -8.25 7.45
CA GLU A 120 1.11 -7.36 8.19
C GLU A 120 2.42 -8.03 8.61
N TRP A 121 3.49 -7.25 8.52
CA TRP A 121 4.81 -7.66 8.98
C TRP A 121 4.96 -7.41 10.49
N VAL A 122 4.34 -8.26 11.26
CA VAL A 122 4.42 -8.32 12.73
C VAL A 122 4.79 -9.74 13.16
N GLU A 123 5.52 -9.91 14.26
CA GLU A 123 6.03 -11.22 14.69
C GLU A 123 4.93 -12.28 14.86
N VAL A 124 3.80 -11.90 15.41
CA VAL A 124 2.66 -12.81 15.62
C VAL A 124 1.85 -13.07 14.36
N GLY A 125 2.16 -12.39 13.25
CA GLY A 125 1.39 -12.43 12.02
C GLY A 125 -0.04 -11.92 12.18
N ARG A 126 -0.52 -11.10 11.24
CA ARG A 126 -1.93 -10.70 11.18
C ARG A 126 -2.40 -10.59 9.75
N VAL A 127 -3.58 -11.13 9.47
CA VAL A 127 -4.35 -10.88 8.26
C VAL A 127 -5.60 -10.12 8.64
N THR A 128 -5.82 -8.97 8.00
CA THR A 128 -7.00 -8.14 8.24
C THR A 128 -7.84 -8.09 6.96
N LYS A 129 -9.15 -8.33 7.11
CA LYS A 129 -10.13 -8.12 6.05
C LYS A 129 -10.90 -6.81 6.32
N LEU A 130 -10.89 -5.90 5.34
CA LEU A 130 -11.77 -4.74 5.30
C LEU A 130 -12.88 -5.00 4.29
N ARG A 131 -14.13 -4.97 4.75
CA ARG A 131 -15.30 -5.17 3.89
C ARG A 131 -15.68 -3.87 3.21
N LYS A 132 -15.93 -3.95 1.90
CA LYS A 132 -16.54 -2.86 1.17
C LYS A 132 -18.02 -2.78 1.57
N LEU A 133 -18.42 -1.66 2.11
CA LEU A 133 -19.84 -1.34 2.31
C LEU A 133 -20.37 -0.75 1.00
N ALA A 134 -21.56 -1.14 0.66
CA ALA A 134 -22.20 -0.84 -0.63
C ALA A 134 -22.10 0.63 -1.07
#